data_be3d3564ac42777d320e45a7d233a5d7
#
_entry.id   be3d3564ac42777d320e45a7d233a5d7
#
_cell.length_a   1.000
_cell.length_b   1.000
_cell.length_c   1.000
_cell.angle_alpha   90.00
_cell.angle_beta   90.00
_cell.angle_gamma   90.00
#
_symmetry.space_group_name_H-M   'P 1'
#
loop_
_entity.id
_entity.type
_entity.pdbx_description
1 polymer ?
#
loop_
_entity_poly.entity_id
_entity_poly.type
_entity_poly.pdbx_seq_one_letter_code
_entity_poly.pdbx_strand_id
1 'polypeptide(L)'
;MLDGKDIIPVRIYDEQNEKYIETNYTFDRVYKSWLKKLLDFVRKVAREREKYPEEVLKSTEYSFLGTAESVADQFFYFLMKDEMSEATGNAPLDVLCRYISDEGIEIEFLENRKYMITLCTKDFNVFLQGQIFDFYISMWSCFETAINAIFSPYSIPLKDKLNDSYFNKNLKFLKQCFQEKEERERILKIFAEHKLEFIKKFPKYVSFSDEINFLFGDILKSYSRDKKKDKEILLYCGGLRNTLHNNGLNNGKDKEIVIGNKVFKMRQFEKVYYESYQDVMILVNEIFDIYAEILKAWSIDTKNKM
;
A
#
# COMPACT_ATOMS: atom_id res chain seq x y z
N MET A 1 -0.27 -0.11 -36.26
CA MET A 1 -0.18 -1.43 -35.58
C MET A 1 1.30 -1.80 -35.58
N LEU A 2 1.96 -1.69 -34.45
CA LEU A 2 3.32 -2.15 -34.29
C LEU A 2 3.28 -3.67 -34.17
N ASP A 3 3.85 -4.36 -35.15
CA ASP A 3 3.94 -5.81 -35.15
C ASP A 3 4.74 -6.29 -33.92
N GLY A 4 4.06 -6.80 -33.02
CA GLY A 4 4.21 -7.86 -32.02
C GLY A 4 5.52 -8.16 -31.33
N LYS A 5 6.58 -7.40 -31.51
CA LYS A 5 7.82 -7.55 -30.73
C LYS A 5 8.19 -6.19 -30.15
N ASP A 6 7.75 -5.94 -28.91
CA ASP A 6 8.27 -4.80 -28.16
C ASP A 6 9.76 -5.05 -27.91
N ILE A 7 10.58 -4.44 -28.70
CA ILE A 7 12.03 -4.51 -28.66
C ILE A 7 12.49 -3.37 -27.76
N ILE A 8 13.12 -3.68 -26.63
CA ILE A 8 13.77 -2.68 -25.81
C ILE A 8 15.25 -2.69 -26.18
N PRO A 9 15.78 -1.57 -26.70
CA PRO A 9 17.22 -1.45 -26.90
C PRO A 9 17.91 -1.41 -25.54
N VAL A 10 18.80 -2.34 -25.29
CA VAL A 10 19.61 -2.44 -24.07
C VAL A 10 21.07 -2.28 -24.45
N ARG A 11 21.78 -1.43 -23.73
CA ARG A 11 23.23 -1.31 -23.83
C ARG A 11 23.87 -2.22 -22.79
N ILE A 12 24.56 -3.26 -23.25
CA ILE A 12 25.34 -4.16 -22.41
C ILE A 12 26.80 -3.84 -22.61
N TYR A 13 27.58 -3.69 -21.53
CA TYR A 13 29.02 -3.52 -21.63
C TYR A 13 29.66 -4.90 -21.88
N ASP A 14 30.32 -5.03 -23.02
CA ASP A 14 31.10 -6.21 -23.40
C ASP A 14 32.54 -5.99 -22.89
N GLU A 15 32.86 -6.64 -21.77
CA GLU A 15 34.17 -6.53 -21.13
C GLU A 15 35.32 -7.10 -21.99
N GLN A 16 35.04 -8.07 -22.86
CA GLN A 16 36.06 -8.69 -23.74
C GLN A 16 36.52 -7.73 -24.82
N ASN A 17 35.64 -6.82 -25.25
CA ASN A 17 35.93 -5.86 -26.32
C ASN A 17 35.92 -4.41 -25.83
N GLU A 18 35.79 -4.19 -24.53
CA GLU A 18 35.76 -2.86 -23.89
C GLU A 18 34.79 -1.87 -24.56
N LYS A 19 33.64 -2.34 -24.99
CA LYS A 19 32.64 -1.52 -25.69
C LYS A 19 31.21 -1.88 -25.27
N TYR A 20 30.33 -0.88 -25.41
CA TYR A 20 28.90 -1.11 -25.27
C TYR A 20 28.35 -1.76 -26.54
N ILE A 21 27.64 -2.87 -26.36
CA ILE A 21 26.87 -3.52 -27.44
C ILE A 21 25.42 -3.14 -27.26
N GLU A 22 24.80 -2.61 -28.30
CA GLU A 22 23.36 -2.43 -28.35
C GLU A 22 22.73 -3.76 -28.78
N THR A 23 21.92 -4.33 -27.90
CA THR A 23 21.15 -5.53 -28.17
C THR A 23 19.66 -5.27 -27.99
N ASN A 24 18.85 -6.01 -28.72
CA ASN A 24 17.41 -5.93 -28.64
C ASN A 24 16.91 -7.03 -27.72
N TYR A 25 16.15 -6.63 -26.71
CA TYR A 25 15.57 -7.53 -25.73
C TYR A 25 14.09 -7.76 -26.02
N THR A 26 13.64 -9.01 -26.04
CA THR A 26 12.24 -9.40 -26.21
C THR A 26 11.72 -10.02 -24.91
N PHE A 27 10.76 -9.36 -24.25
CA PHE A 27 10.13 -9.89 -23.05
C PHE A 27 9.30 -11.14 -23.32
N ASP A 28 9.29 -12.07 -22.38
CA ASP A 28 8.35 -13.19 -22.40
C ASP A 28 6.90 -12.69 -22.24
N ARG A 29 5.95 -13.41 -22.83
CA ARG A 29 4.52 -13.02 -22.87
C ARG A 29 3.91 -12.84 -21.48
N VAL A 30 4.34 -13.58 -20.49
CA VAL A 30 3.82 -13.51 -19.12
C VAL A 30 4.25 -12.21 -18.46
N TYR A 31 5.52 -11.85 -18.57
CA TYR A 31 6.07 -10.60 -18.04
C TYR A 31 5.58 -9.38 -18.82
N LYS A 32 5.33 -9.48 -20.14
CA LYS A 32 4.72 -8.38 -20.92
C LYS A 32 3.43 -7.87 -20.34
N SER A 33 2.54 -8.76 -19.88
CA SER A 33 1.26 -8.32 -19.30
C SER A 33 1.44 -7.60 -17.97
N TRP A 34 2.48 -7.93 -17.22
CA TRP A 34 2.84 -7.37 -15.93
C TRP A 34 3.48 -5.99 -16.04
N LEU A 35 4.59 -5.94 -16.79
CA LEU A 35 5.31 -4.70 -17.05
C LEU A 35 4.39 -3.67 -17.70
N LYS A 36 3.53 -4.09 -18.61
CA LYS A 36 2.55 -3.21 -19.21
C LYS A 36 1.59 -2.61 -18.17
N LYS A 37 1.05 -3.43 -17.27
CA LYS A 37 0.13 -2.93 -16.21
C LYS A 37 0.84 -1.98 -15.25
N LEU A 38 2.09 -2.27 -14.90
CA LEU A 38 2.88 -1.41 -14.05
C LEU A 38 3.19 -0.08 -14.75
N LEU A 39 3.60 -0.12 -16.03
CA LEU A 39 3.81 1.08 -16.84
C LEU A 39 2.53 1.90 -17.04
N ASP A 40 1.40 1.24 -17.26
CA ASP A 40 0.11 1.91 -17.37
C ASP A 40 -0.26 2.58 -16.04
N PHE A 41 0.07 1.96 -14.91
CA PHE A 41 -0.08 2.56 -13.59
C PHE A 41 0.83 3.79 -13.42
N VAL A 42 2.13 3.70 -13.71
CA VAL A 42 3.07 4.83 -13.65
C VAL A 42 2.58 6.00 -14.51
N ARG A 43 2.17 5.73 -15.75
CA ARG A 43 1.59 6.76 -16.64
C ARG A 43 0.31 7.38 -16.07
N LYS A 44 -0.52 6.59 -15.40
CA LYS A 44 -1.73 7.08 -14.73
C LYS A 44 -1.38 8.03 -13.59
N VAL A 45 -0.40 7.66 -12.76
CA VAL A 45 0.11 8.51 -11.67
C VAL A 45 0.67 9.82 -12.22
N ALA A 46 1.52 9.75 -13.25
CA ALA A 46 2.09 10.93 -13.88
C ALA A 46 1.01 11.90 -14.41
N ARG A 47 0.00 11.38 -15.14
CA ARG A 47 -1.13 12.19 -15.64
C ARG A 47 -1.95 12.82 -14.51
N GLU A 48 -2.12 12.13 -13.39
CA GLU A 48 -2.82 12.70 -12.23
C GLU A 48 -2.01 13.83 -11.62
N ARG A 49 -0.69 13.63 -11.48
CA ARG A 49 0.25 14.62 -10.96
C ARG A 49 0.29 15.92 -11.79
N GLU A 50 0.21 15.81 -13.12
CA GLU A 50 0.19 16.97 -14.05
C GLU A 50 -0.99 17.92 -13.82
N LYS A 51 -2.03 17.49 -13.13
CA LYS A 51 -3.21 18.33 -12.81
C LYS A 51 -2.96 19.35 -11.71
N TYR A 52 -1.85 19.21 -10.96
CA TYR A 52 -1.57 20.01 -9.78
C TYR A 52 -0.29 20.84 -9.97
N PRO A 53 -0.28 22.10 -9.49
CA PRO A 53 0.94 22.92 -9.47
C PRO A 53 2.04 22.30 -8.62
N GLU A 54 3.29 22.55 -8.96
CA GLU A 54 4.44 21.95 -8.27
C GLU A 54 4.52 22.35 -6.79
N GLU A 55 4.09 23.55 -6.44
CA GLU A 55 4.02 24.01 -5.05
C GLU A 55 3.05 23.17 -4.22
N VAL A 56 1.92 22.77 -4.81
CA VAL A 56 0.91 21.93 -4.18
C VAL A 56 1.43 20.51 -4.00
N LEU A 57 2.17 19.98 -4.98
CA LEU A 57 2.75 18.64 -4.94
C LEU A 57 3.82 18.46 -3.84
N LYS A 58 4.38 19.55 -3.31
CA LYS A 58 5.33 19.52 -2.18
C LYS A 58 4.66 19.24 -0.83
N SER A 59 3.35 19.40 -0.73
CA SER A 59 2.65 19.16 0.52
C SER A 59 2.41 17.65 0.76
N THR A 60 2.35 17.28 2.04
CA THR A 60 2.25 15.87 2.44
C THR A 60 0.94 15.23 1.96
N GLU A 61 -0.13 16.00 1.84
CA GLU A 61 -1.43 15.57 1.34
C GLU A 61 -1.36 15.02 -0.09
N TYR A 62 -0.41 15.52 -0.90
CA TYR A 62 -0.18 15.10 -2.28
C TYR A 62 1.01 14.15 -2.43
N SER A 63 1.69 13.79 -1.34
CA SER A 63 2.92 12.98 -1.37
C SER A 63 2.74 11.63 -2.05
N PHE A 64 1.54 11.03 -1.99
CA PHE A 64 1.30 9.74 -2.63
C PHE A 64 1.44 9.80 -4.16
N LEU A 65 1.16 10.94 -4.81
CA LEU A 65 1.37 11.09 -6.25
C LEU A 65 2.84 10.94 -6.65
N GLY A 66 3.77 11.47 -5.85
CA GLY A 66 5.21 11.33 -6.11
C GLY A 66 5.77 9.99 -5.65
N THR A 67 5.38 9.53 -4.45
CA THR A 67 5.90 8.29 -3.88
C THR A 67 5.38 7.04 -4.59
N ALA A 68 4.14 7.04 -5.09
CA ALA A 68 3.58 5.93 -5.85
C ALA A 68 4.37 5.67 -7.14
N GLU A 69 4.79 6.73 -7.85
CA GLU A 69 5.66 6.63 -9.01
C GLU A 69 7.00 5.99 -8.64
N SER A 70 7.68 6.52 -7.61
CA SER A 70 8.97 6.01 -7.16
C SER A 70 8.92 4.54 -6.71
N VAL A 71 7.88 4.13 -5.99
CA VAL A 71 7.70 2.72 -5.57
C VAL A 71 7.44 1.81 -6.78
N ALA A 72 6.67 2.28 -7.74
CA ALA A 72 6.41 1.54 -8.98
C ALA A 72 7.68 1.40 -9.85
N ASP A 73 8.50 2.46 -9.93
CA ASP A 73 9.77 2.45 -10.67
C ASP A 73 10.78 1.49 -10.03
N GLN A 74 10.86 1.45 -8.69
CA GLN A 74 11.72 0.49 -7.99
C GLN A 74 11.29 -0.96 -8.28
N PHE A 75 10.00 -1.24 -8.25
CA PHE A 75 9.49 -2.56 -8.57
C PHE A 75 9.68 -2.90 -10.07
N PHE A 76 9.48 -1.93 -10.96
CA PHE A 76 9.78 -2.08 -12.38
C PHE A 76 11.25 -2.41 -12.63
N TYR A 77 12.17 -1.68 -11.98
CA TYR A 77 13.60 -1.94 -12.07
C TYR A 77 13.96 -3.37 -11.59
N PHE A 78 13.36 -3.81 -10.51
CA PHE A 78 13.54 -5.17 -10.01
C PHE A 78 13.10 -6.22 -11.02
N LEU A 79 11.90 -6.08 -11.60
CA LEU A 79 11.40 -7.00 -12.64
C LEU A 79 12.28 -6.98 -13.90
N MET A 80 12.72 -5.81 -14.34
CA MET A 80 13.61 -5.66 -15.49
C MET A 80 14.96 -6.31 -15.26
N LYS A 81 15.54 -6.14 -14.08
CA LYS A 81 16.83 -6.73 -13.73
C LYS A 81 16.79 -8.25 -13.78
N ASP A 82 15.70 -8.85 -13.34
CA ASP A 82 15.51 -10.29 -13.36
C ASP A 82 15.39 -10.82 -14.80
N GLU A 83 14.53 -10.22 -15.60
CA GLU A 83 14.39 -10.56 -17.01
C GLU A 83 15.73 -10.46 -17.77
N MET A 84 16.51 -9.40 -17.51
CA MET A 84 17.84 -9.25 -18.10
C MET A 84 18.80 -10.34 -17.63
N SER A 85 18.71 -10.76 -16.36
CA SER A 85 19.54 -11.83 -15.81
C SER A 85 19.23 -13.18 -16.46
N GLU A 86 17.96 -13.50 -16.70
CA GLU A 86 17.55 -14.70 -17.43
C GLU A 86 18.04 -14.69 -18.90
N ALA A 87 17.93 -13.53 -19.57
CA ALA A 87 18.31 -13.40 -20.98
C ALA A 87 19.83 -13.47 -21.21
N THR A 88 20.62 -12.98 -20.26
CA THR A 88 22.09 -12.96 -20.37
C THR A 88 22.77 -14.21 -19.79
N GLY A 89 21.98 -15.18 -19.28
CA GLY A 89 22.48 -16.27 -18.48
C GLY A 89 23.05 -15.79 -17.15
N ASN A 90 23.86 -16.57 -16.46
CA ASN A 90 24.42 -16.21 -15.15
C ASN A 90 25.52 -15.13 -15.21
N ALA A 91 25.56 -14.30 -16.27
CA ALA A 91 26.60 -13.30 -16.46
C ALA A 91 26.79 -12.34 -15.25
N PRO A 92 25.73 -11.83 -14.58
CA PRO A 92 25.93 -11.00 -13.39
C PRO A 92 26.62 -11.72 -12.23
N LEU A 93 26.37 -13.02 -12.10
CA LEU A 93 27.01 -13.86 -11.08
C LEU A 93 28.48 -14.15 -11.41
N ASP A 94 28.76 -14.39 -12.69
CA ASP A 94 30.12 -14.59 -13.16
C ASP A 94 30.98 -13.32 -13.00
N VAL A 95 30.40 -12.14 -13.27
CA VAL A 95 31.07 -10.86 -13.03
C VAL A 95 31.34 -10.66 -11.54
N LEU A 96 30.34 -10.88 -10.65
CA LEU A 96 30.53 -10.78 -9.22
C LEU A 96 31.56 -11.78 -8.71
N CYS A 97 31.54 -13.01 -9.20
CA CYS A 97 32.51 -14.05 -8.83
C CYS A 97 33.92 -13.71 -9.30
N ARG A 98 34.11 -13.11 -10.48
CA ARG A 98 35.42 -12.62 -10.95
C ARG A 98 35.94 -11.49 -10.07
N TYR A 99 35.11 -10.46 -9.84
CA TYR A 99 35.48 -9.32 -8.98
C TYR A 99 35.96 -9.77 -7.59
N ILE A 100 35.26 -10.72 -6.99
CA ILE A 100 35.59 -11.22 -5.66
C ILE A 100 36.86 -12.12 -5.69
N SER A 101 37.08 -12.90 -6.76
CA SER A 101 38.28 -13.74 -6.88
C SER A 101 39.56 -12.93 -7.11
N ASP A 102 39.46 -11.78 -7.78
CA ASP A 102 40.59 -10.89 -8.05
C ASP A 102 41.05 -10.10 -6.79
N GLU A 103 40.14 -9.92 -5.81
CA GLU A 103 40.42 -9.26 -4.53
C GLU A 103 41.10 -10.18 -3.49
N GLY A 104 41.43 -11.44 -3.84
CA GLY A 104 42.20 -12.34 -2.96
C GLY A 104 41.43 -12.85 -1.74
N ILE A 105 40.11 -12.90 -1.81
CA ILE A 105 39.23 -13.39 -0.73
C ILE A 105 39.27 -14.91 -0.65
N GLU A 106 39.69 -15.41 0.51
CA GLU A 106 40.08 -16.79 0.79
C GLU A 106 38.96 -17.85 0.78
N ILE A 107 39.33 -19.08 1.17
CA ILE A 107 38.56 -20.34 1.15
C ILE A 107 37.11 -20.24 1.67
N GLU A 108 36.86 -19.39 2.66
CA GLU A 108 35.53 -19.09 3.20
C GLU A 108 34.55 -18.59 2.12
N PHE A 109 35.07 -17.88 1.14
CA PHE A 109 34.27 -17.41 -0.01
C PHE A 109 33.86 -18.56 -0.94
N LEU A 110 34.67 -19.59 -1.11
CA LEU A 110 34.33 -20.73 -1.97
C LEU A 110 33.14 -21.54 -1.41
N GLU A 111 33.00 -21.60 -0.09
CA GLU A 111 31.84 -22.24 0.55
C GLU A 111 30.59 -21.37 0.40
N ASN A 112 30.73 -20.07 0.62
CA ASN A 112 29.64 -19.09 0.43
C ASN A 112 29.23 -18.99 -1.06
N ARG A 113 30.18 -19.17 -2.00
CA ARG A 113 29.91 -19.21 -3.44
C ARG A 113 28.90 -20.29 -3.82
N LYS A 114 29.02 -21.49 -3.26
CA LYS A 114 28.08 -22.60 -3.53
C LYS A 114 26.65 -22.21 -3.06
N TYR A 115 26.56 -21.58 -1.90
CA TYR A 115 25.29 -21.09 -1.36
C TYR A 115 24.69 -19.97 -2.22
N MET A 116 25.52 -19.00 -2.64
CA MET A 116 25.10 -17.90 -3.52
C MET A 116 24.60 -18.43 -4.87
N ILE A 117 25.31 -19.37 -5.49
CA ILE A 117 24.88 -20.02 -6.74
C ILE A 117 23.54 -20.73 -6.52
N THR A 118 23.38 -21.45 -5.40
CA THR A 118 22.13 -22.13 -5.07
C THR A 118 20.98 -21.12 -4.88
N LEU A 119 21.22 -19.95 -4.29
CA LEU A 119 20.24 -18.89 -4.17
C LEU A 119 19.85 -18.30 -5.53
N CYS A 120 20.83 -18.05 -6.40
CA CYS A 120 20.59 -17.48 -7.73
C CYS A 120 19.92 -18.46 -8.71
N THR A 121 20.03 -19.78 -8.45
CA THR A 121 19.36 -20.84 -9.23
C THR A 121 18.00 -21.25 -8.65
N LYS A 122 17.59 -20.67 -7.50
CA LYS A 122 16.24 -20.89 -6.98
C LYS A 122 15.21 -20.27 -7.91
N ASP A 123 14.05 -20.93 -7.98
CA ASP A 123 12.91 -20.43 -8.73
C ASP A 123 12.59 -18.98 -8.30
N PHE A 124 12.72 -18.07 -9.25
CA PHE A 124 12.45 -16.64 -9.08
C PHE A 124 11.05 -16.36 -8.50
N ASN A 125 10.07 -17.19 -8.83
CA ASN A 125 8.71 -17.06 -8.32
C ASN A 125 8.64 -17.01 -6.78
N VAL A 126 9.57 -17.69 -6.10
CA VAL A 126 9.66 -17.66 -4.61
C VAL A 126 10.03 -16.28 -4.10
N PHE A 127 10.95 -15.60 -4.78
CA PHE A 127 11.38 -14.25 -4.43
C PHE A 127 10.36 -13.19 -4.87
N LEU A 128 9.77 -13.39 -6.04
CA LEU A 128 8.80 -12.46 -6.61
C LEU A 128 7.55 -12.32 -5.71
N GLN A 129 7.10 -13.38 -5.06
CA GLN A 129 5.98 -13.28 -4.10
C GLN A 129 6.29 -12.34 -2.95
N GLY A 130 7.50 -12.40 -2.38
CA GLY A 130 7.93 -11.46 -1.33
C GLY A 130 7.96 -10.02 -1.85
N GLN A 131 8.55 -9.80 -3.00
CA GLN A 131 8.71 -8.48 -3.60
C GLN A 131 7.37 -7.81 -3.95
N ILE A 132 6.38 -8.58 -4.40
CA ILE A 132 5.07 -8.01 -4.69
C ILE A 132 4.30 -7.63 -3.42
N PHE A 133 4.49 -8.35 -2.33
CA PHE A 133 3.92 -7.97 -1.05
C PHE A 133 4.62 -6.73 -0.47
N ASP A 134 5.94 -6.63 -0.60
CA ASP A 134 6.69 -5.43 -0.22
C ASP A 134 6.28 -4.22 -1.05
N PHE A 135 6.07 -4.39 -2.35
CA PHE A 135 5.51 -3.38 -3.23
C PHE A 135 4.13 -2.90 -2.75
N TYR A 136 3.21 -3.84 -2.44
CA TYR A 136 1.89 -3.51 -1.93
C TYR A 136 1.94 -2.77 -0.59
N ILE A 137 2.77 -3.24 0.35
CA ILE A 137 2.94 -2.62 1.67
C ILE A 137 3.50 -1.20 1.53
N SER A 138 4.47 -1.00 0.64
CA SER A 138 5.06 0.30 0.35
C SER A 138 4.03 1.27 -0.24
N MET A 139 3.24 0.82 -1.22
CA MET A 139 2.15 1.60 -1.80
C MET A 139 1.10 1.99 -0.75
N TRP A 140 0.69 1.03 0.07
CA TRP A 140 -0.26 1.30 1.16
C TRP A 140 0.29 2.31 2.16
N SER A 141 1.55 2.18 2.57
CA SER A 141 2.18 3.09 3.54
C SER A 141 2.25 4.52 3.02
N CYS A 142 2.56 4.70 1.73
CA CYS A 142 2.55 6.01 1.09
C CYS A 142 1.13 6.61 1.05
N PHE A 143 0.13 5.79 0.69
CA PHE A 143 -1.28 6.18 0.71
C PHE A 143 -1.72 6.59 2.12
N GLU A 144 -1.46 5.76 3.13
CA GLU A 144 -1.84 6.02 4.53
C GLU A 144 -1.21 7.31 5.06
N THR A 145 0.05 7.58 4.71
CA THR A 145 0.74 8.83 5.06
C THR A 145 0.02 10.06 4.49
N ALA A 146 -0.34 10.01 3.20
CA ALA A 146 -1.03 11.12 2.55
C ALA A 146 -2.47 11.32 3.11
N ILE A 147 -3.19 10.23 3.39
CA ILE A 147 -4.52 10.30 4.01
C ILE A 147 -4.43 10.89 5.43
N ASN A 148 -3.44 10.49 6.22
CA ASN A 148 -3.21 11.03 7.55
C ASN A 148 -2.92 12.54 7.51
N ALA A 149 -2.20 13.03 6.48
CA ALA A 149 -1.98 14.47 6.30
C ALA A 149 -3.29 15.21 5.99
N ILE A 150 -4.11 14.70 5.07
CA ILE A 150 -5.45 15.24 4.77
C ILE A 150 -6.33 15.26 6.03
N PHE A 151 -6.23 14.23 6.86
CA PHE A 151 -7.01 14.06 8.06
C PHE A 151 -6.49 14.88 9.26
N SER A 152 -5.21 15.21 9.32
CA SER A 152 -4.54 15.86 10.45
C SER A 152 -5.30 17.05 11.04
N PRO A 153 -5.84 18.01 10.25
CA PRO A 153 -6.62 19.14 10.79
C PRO A 153 -7.91 18.73 11.53
N TYR A 154 -8.39 17.50 11.29
CA TYR A 154 -9.64 16.98 11.83
C TYR A 154 -9.43 15.96 12.97
N SER A 155 -8.18 15.68 13.31
CA SER A 155 -7.82 14.64 14.29
C SER A 155 -8.38 14.93 15.69
N ILE A 156 -8.33 16.20 16.16
CA ILE A 156 -8.87 16.60 17.47
C ILE A 156 -10.41 16.51 17.48
N PRO A 157 -11.14 17.14 16.54
CA PRO A 157 -12.59 16.99 16.46
C PRO A 157 -13.08 15.54 16.40
N LEU A 158 -12.41 14.67 15.65
CA LEU A 158 -12.77 13.27 15.62
C LEU A 158 -12.52 12.59 16.96
N LYS A 159 -11.35 12.81 17.58
CA LYS A 159 -11.01 12.24 18.87
C LYS A 159 -12.03 12.65 19.94
N ASP A 160 -12.45 13.89 19.96
CA ASP A 160 -13.47 14.39 20.89
C ASP A 160 -14.83 13.71 20.63
N LYS A 161 -15.26 13.62 19.36
CA LYS A 161 -16.48 12.92 18.97
C LYS A 161 -16.46 11.44 19.39
N LEU A 162 -15.32 10.74 19.23
CA LEU A 162 -15.16 9.35 19.63
C LEU A 162 -15.16 9.18 21.14
N ASN A 163 -14.48 10.06 21.87
CA ASN A 163 -14.46 10.07 23.32
C ASN A 163 -15.88 10.29 23.90
N ASP A 164 -16.62 11.25 23.34
CA ASP A 164 -18.01 11.52 23.72
C ASP A 164 -18.91 10.33 23.42
N SER A 165 -18.79 9.74 22.26
CA SER A 165 -19.53 8.53 21.88
C SER A 165 -19.23 7.36 22.83
N TYR A 166 -17.95 7.16 23.15
CA TYR A 166 -17.51 6.11 24.07
C TYR A 166 -18.03 6.36 25.50
N PHE A 167 -17.92 7.59 25.98
CA PHE A 167 -18.49 7.99 27.28
C PHE A 167 -20.00 7.74 27.33
N ASN A 168 -20.76 8.20 26.34
CA ASN A 168 -22.20 8.01 26.28
C ASN A 168 -22.62 6.53 26.20
N LYS A 169 -21.83 5.69 25.53
CA LYS A 169 -22.03 4.24 25.46
C LYS A 169 -21.87 3.60 26.86
N ASN A 170 -20.85 4.00 27.61
CA ASN A 170 -20.63 3.53 28.97
C ASN A 170 -21.73 4.06 29.92
N LEU A 171 -22.16 5.31 29.76
CA LEU A 171 -23.28 5.86 30.51
C LEU A 171 -24.58 5.06 30.25
N LYS A 172 -24.83 4.70 28.99
CA LYS A 172 -25.99 3.87 28.64
C LYS A 172 -25.89 2.47 29.25
N PHE A 173 -24.71 1.87 29.28
CA PHE A 173 -24.47 0.58 29.92
C PHE A 173 -24.71 0.66 31.43
N LEU A 174 -24.19 1.68 32.10
CA LEU A 174 -24.45 1.92 33.54
C LEU A 174 -25.94 2.03 33.86
N LYS A 175 -26.73 2.72 32.99
CA LYS A 175 -28.18 2.79 33.13
C LYS A 175 -28.87 1.42 33.19
N GLN A 176 -28.30 0.44 32.52
CA GLN A 176 -28.86 -0.93 32.47
C GLN A 176 -28.44 -1.78 33.69
N CYS A 177 -27.33 -1.43 34.35
CA CYS A 177 -26.82 -2.19 35.50
C CYS A 177 -27.57 -1.94 36.79
N PHE A 178 -28.26 -0.77 36.92
CA PHE A 178 -28.96 -0.40 38.15
C PHE A 178 -30.47 -0.41 37.95
N GLN A 179 -31.15 -1.23 38.78
CA GLN A 179 -32.60 -1.41 38.69
C GLN A 179 -33.34 -0.30 39.46
N GLU A 180 -32.81 0.11 40.62
CA GLU A 180 -33.43 1.14 41.45
C GLU A 180 -33.23 2.54 40.83
N LYS A 181 -34.31 3.28 40.70
CA LYS A 181 -34.32 4.59 39.99
C LYS A 181 -33.44 5.62 40.68
N GLU A 182 -33.52 5.74 41.99
CA GLU A 182 -32.77 6.74 42.76
C GLU A 182 -31.27 6.49 42.75
N GLU A 183 -30.85 5.24 42.94
CA GLU A 183 -29.45 4.84 42.88
C GLU A 183 -28.87 5.07 41.45
N ARG A 184 -29.62 4.71 40.43
CA ARG A 184 -29.27 4.92 39.04
C ARG A 184 -29.07 6.39 38.73
N GLU A 185 -29.98 7.28 39.14
CA GLU A 185 -29.87 8.72 38.90
C GLU A 185 -28.67 9.34 39.61
N ARG A 186 -28.41 8.92 40.86
CA ARG A 186 -27.25 9.36 41.63
C ARG A 186 -25.93 8.98 40.94
N ILE A 187 -25.77 7.72 40.51
CA ILE A 187 -24.56 7.20 39.89
C ILE A 187 -24.33 7.88 38.51
N LEU A 188 -25.40 8.04 37.72
CA LEU A 188 -25.32 8.71 36.45
C LEU A 188 -24.89 10.18 36.58
N LYS A 189 -25.35 10.87 37.61
CA LYS A 189 -24.94 12.24 37.90
C LYS A 189 -23.46 12.30 38.25
N ILE A 190 -22.97 11.47 39.16
CA ILE A 190 -21.56 11.40 39.54
C ILE A 190 -20.70 11.08 38.32
N PHE A 191 -21.10 10.10 37.50
CA PHE A 191 -20.34 9.71 36.31
C PHE A 191 -20.30 10.84 35.27
N ALA A 192 -21.39 11.60 35.11
CA ALA A 192 -21.46 12.75 34.22
C ALA A 192 -20.56 13.91 34.69
N GLU A 193 -20.52 14.18 36.01
CA GLU A 193 -19.65 15.18 36.60
C GLU A 193 -18.16 14.89 36.39
N HIS A 194 -17.77 13.63 36.37
CA HIS A 194 -16.38 13.18 36.14
C HIS A 194 -16.06 12.82 34.68
N LYS A 195 -16.86 13.28 33.71
CA LYS A 195 -16.66 12.98 32.27
C LYS A 195 -15.24 13.27 31.78
N LEU A 196 -14.69 14.44 32.13
CA LEU A 196 -13.36 14.84 31.67
C LEU A 196 -12.25 13.96 32.25
N GLU A 197 -12.35 13.57 33.50
CA GLU A 197 -11.42 12.66 34.16
C GLU A 197 -11.48 11.27 33.54
N PHE A 198 -12.69 10.78 33.25
CA PHE A 198 -12.90 9.51 32.57
C PHE A 198 -12.24 9.51 31.19
N ILE A 199 -12.49 10.54 30.36
CA ILE A 199 -11.90 10.65 29.02
C ILE A 199 -10.37 10.73 29.09
N LYS A 200 -9.82 11.48 30.06
CA LYS A 200 -8.37 11.60 30.27
C LYS A 200 -7.74 10.26 30.65
N LYS A 201 -8.43 9.48 31.48
CA LYS A 201 -7.93 8.17 31.97
C LYS A 201 -8.11 7.05 30.95
N PHE A 202 -9.17 7.11 30.14
CA PHE A 202 -9.55 6.12 29.15
C PHE A 202 -9.77 6.75 27.76
N PRO A 203 -8.73 7.35 27.15
CA PRO A 203 -8.88 8.01 25.86
C PRO A 203 -9.16 6.95 24.77
N LYS A 204 -10.11 7.25 23.90
CA LYS A 204 -10.39 6.38 22.76
C LYS A 204 -9.27 6.51 21.73
N TYR A 205 -8.73 5.37 21.30
CA TYR A 205 -7.83 5.31 20.16
C TYR A 205 -8.61 5.58 18.87
N VAL A 206 -8.05 6.43 18.02
CA VAL A 206 -8.60 6.69 16.67
C VAL A 206 -7.99 5.66 15.73
N SER A 207 -8.82 4.78 15.21
CA SER A 207 -8.39 3.77 14.25
C SER A 207 -8.47 4.31 12.81
N PHE A 208 -7.72 3.72 11.89
CA PHE A 208 -7.85 4.02 10.46
C PHE A 208 -9.31 3.88 9.97
N SER A 209 -10.05 2.92 10.50
CA SER A 209 -11.48 2.78 10.19
C SER A 209 -12.31 3.98 10.66
N ASP A 210 -11.99 4.55 11.83
CA ASP A 210 -12.67 5.75 12.34
C ASP A 210 -12.35 6.96 11.47
N GLU A 211 -11.09 7.11 11.05
CA GLU A 211 -10.64 8.18 10.14
C GLU A 211 -11.34 8.10 8.79
N ILE A 212 -11.36 6.94 8.16
CA ILE A 212 -12.04 6.73 6.88
C ILE A 212 -13.55 6.96 7.00
N ASN A 213 -14.18 6.49 8.07
CA ASN A 213 -15.61 6.76 8.31
C ASN A 213 -15.90 8.26 8.43
N PHE A 214 -15.06 8.99 9.14
CA PHE A 214 -15.21 10.43 9.33
C PHE A 214 -14.92 11.21 8.04
N LEU A 215 -13.86 10.82 7.32
CA LEU A 215 -13.47 11.43 6.06
C LEU A 215 -14.62 11.37 5.04
N PHE A 216 -15.17 10.19 4.79
CA PHE A 216 -16.27 9.99 3.84
C PHE A 216 -17.63 10.51 4.34
N GLY A 217 -17.86 10.49 5.65
CA GLY A 217 -19.12 10.93 6.25
C GLY A 217 -19.22 12.45 6.40
N ASP A 218 -18.17 13.06 6.98
CA ASP A 218 -18.22 14.42 7.48
C ASP A 218 -17.44 15.41 6.61
N ILE A 219 -16.33 14.99 5.95
CA ILE A 219 -15.42 15.89 5.26
C ILE A 219 -15.68 15.95 3.76
N LEU A 220 -15.62 14.82 3.07
CA LEU A 220 -15.68 14.73 1.61
C LEU A 220 -17.12 14.82 1.10
N LYS A 221 -17.69 16.04 1.08
CA LYS A 221 -19.06 16.26 0.60
C LYS A 221 -19.16 16.15 -0.93
N SER A 222 -18.14 16.66 -1.64
CA SER A 222 -18.07 16.68 -3.11
C SER A 222 -17.53 15.38 -3.71
N TYR A 223 -17.34 14.32 -2.92
CA TYR A 223 -16.87 13.03 -3.41
C TYR A 223 -17.89 12.39 -4.35
N SER A 224 -17.47 12.06 -5.58
CA SER A 224 -18.38 11.66 -6.66
C SER A 224 -18.50 10.14 -6.89
N ARG A 225 -17.54 9.34 -6.40
CA ARG A 225 -17.59 7.88 -6.47
C ARG A 225 -18.50 7.30 -5.38
N ASP A 226 -18.75 5.99 -5.42
CA ASP A 226 -19.51 5.28 -4.39
C ASP A 226 -18.75 5.21 -3.06
N LYS A 227 -19.09 6.15 -2.14
CA LYS A 227 -18.47 6.26 -0.81
C LYS A 227 -18.51 4.96 -0.01
N LYS A 228 -19.59 4.19 -0.13
CA LYS A 228 -19.74 2.94 0.63
C LYS A 228 -18.78 1.89 0.10
N LYS A 229 -18.78 1.69 -1.21
CA LYS A 229 -17.90 0.74 -1.87
C LYS A 229 -16.43 1.08 -1.66
N ASP A 230 -16.05 2.33 -1.89
CA ASP A 230 -14.66 2.78 -1.77
C ASP A 230 -14.14 2.66 -0.32
N LYS A 231 -15.01 2.94 0.66
CA LYS A 231 -14.70 2.70 2.07
C LYS A 231 -14.49 1.22 2.37
N GLU A 232 -15.33 0.33 1.87
CA GLU A 232 -15.17 -1.11 2.04
C GLU A 232 -13.85 -1.60 1.44
N ILE A 233 -13.47 -1.09 0.26
CA ILE A 233 -12.20 -1.39 -0.40
C ILE A 233 -11.02 -0.94 0.47
N LEU A 234 -11.02 0.31 0.96
CA LEU A 234 -9.94 0.81 1.81
C LEU A 234 -9.82 0.03 3.12
N LEU A 235 -10.93 -0.35 3.75
CA LEU A 235 -10.94 -1.17 4.95
C LEU A 235 -10.45 -2.61 4.70
N TYR A 236 -10.70 -3.14 3.51
CA TYR A 236 -10.13 -4.40 3.08
C TYR A 236 -8.62 -4.28 2.90
N CYS A 237 -8.17 -3.28 2.14
CA CYS A 237 -6.76 -3.04 1.84
C CYS A 237 -5.92 -2.78 3.10
N GLY A 238 -6.43 -2.00 4.06
CA GLY A 238 -5.78 -1.82 5.36
C GLY A 238 -5.72 -3.11 6.18
N GLY A 239 -6.77 -3.95 6.12
CA GLY A 239 -6.78 -5.27 6.71
C GLY A 239 -5.75 -6.21 6.07
N LEU A 240 -5.62 -6.18 4.75
CA LEU A 240 -4.62 -6.94 4.01
C LEU A 240 -3.20 -6.55 4.42
N ARG A 241 -2.89 -5.26 4.49
CA ARG A 241 -1.58 -4.77 4.96
C ARG A 241 -1.26 -5.32 6.34
N ASN A 242 -2.20 -5.26 7.28
CA ASN A 242 -2.00 -5.79 8.63
C ASN A 242 -1.81 -7.32 8.63
N THR A 243 -2.52 -8.02 7.76
CA THR A 243 -2.37 -9.47 7.58
C THR A 243 -0.98 -9.83 7.06
N LEU A 244 -0.47 -9.09 6.07
CA LEU A 244 0.88 -9.30 5.52
C LEU A 244 1.98 -9.06 6.57
N HIS A 245 1.84 -8.04 7.43
CA HIS A 245 2.75 -7.83 8.56
C HIS A 245 2.71 -8.94 9.61
N ASN A 246 1.62 -9.70 9.69
CA ASN A 246 1.46 -10.86 10.55
C ASN A 246 1.83 -12.17 9.82
N ASN A 247 2.88 -12.18 9.02
CA ASN A 247 3.34 -13.32 8.22
C ASN A 247 2.26 -13.88 7.28
N GLY A 248 1.38 -13.01 6.79
CA GLY A 248 0.28 -13.36 5.89
C GLY A 248 -0.93 -13.98 6.58
N LEU A 249 -0.91 -14.21 7.89
CA LEU A 249 -2.02 -14.82 8.62
C LEU A 249 -3.09 -13.78 9.00
N ASN A 250 -4.33 -13.97 8.55
CA ASN A 250 -5.43 -13.10 8.93
C ASN A 250 -5.97 -13.45 10.31
N ASN A 251 -5.59 -12.66 11.32
CA ASN A 251 -6.13 -12.78 12.68
C ASN A 251 -7.47 -12.04 12.89
N GLY A 252 -7.93 -11.32 11.86
CA GLY A 252 -9.20 -10.60 11.86
C GLY A 252 -10.38 -11.47 11.43
N LYS A 253 -11.55 -10.85 11.32
CA LYS A 253 -12.74 -11.50 10.77
C LYS A 253 -12.61 -11.71 9.25
N ASP A 254 -13.42 -12.60 8.73
CA ASP A 254 -13.59 -12.76 7.28
C ASP A 254 -13.95 -11.44 6.63
N LYS A 255 -13.30 -11.16 5.50
CA LYS A 255 -13.58 -10.00 4.65
C LYS A 255 -13.64 -10.43 3.20
N GLU A 256 -14.56 -9.84 2.48
CA GLU A 256 -14.71 -10.06 1.05
C GLU A 256 -15.08 -8.73 0.37
N ILE A 257 -14.43 -8.44 -0.76
CA ILE A 257 -14.76 -7.30 -1.62
C ILE A 257 -14.77 -7.71 -3.09
N VAL A 258 -15.49 -6.94 -3.89
CA VAL A 258 -15.55 -7.12 -5.34
C VAL A 258 -15.06 -5.86 -6.04
N ILE A 259 -14.01 -6.01 -6.88
CA ILE A 259 -13.48 -4.95 -7.73
C ILE A 259 -13.56 -5.41 -9.18
N GLY A 260 -14.36 -4.71 -9.99
CA GLY A 260 -14.69 -5.21 -11.33
C GLY A 260 -15.33 -6.58 -11.27
N ASN A 261 -14.73 -7.54 -11.94
CA ASN A 261 -15.20 -8.95 -11.97
C ASN A 261 -14.41 -9.85 -11.00
N LYS A 262 -13.50 -9.30 -10.21
CA LYS A 262 -12.64 -10.07 -9.30
C LYS A 262 -13.16 -9.98 -7.88
N VAL A 263 -13.22 -11.14 -7.21
CA VAL A 263 -13.58 -11.27 -5.79
C VAL A 263 -12.30 -11.46 -4.99
N PHE A 264 -12.09 -10.62 -3.99
CA PHE A 264 -10.96 -10.68 -3.07
C PHE A 264 -11.45 -11.13 -1.70
N LYS A 265 -10.77 -12.14 -1.10
CA LYS A 265 -11.17 -12.74 0.17
C LYS A 265 -10.00 -12.81 1.15
N MET A 266 -10.29 -12.50 2.40
CA MET A 266 -9.44 -12.82 3.55
C MET A 266 -10.27 -13.65 4.52
N ARG A 267 -9.86 -14.89 4.80
CA ARG A 267 -10.52 -15.77 5.75
C ARG A 267 -9.79 -15.73 7.09
N GLN A 268 -10.53 -15.77 8.18
CA GLN A 268 -9.96 -15.79 9.50
C GLN A 268 -9.10 -17.04 9.73
N PHE A 269 -7.91 -16.86 10.30
CA PHE A 269 -6.90 -17.89 10.54
C PHE A 269 -6.34 -18.58 9.29
N GLU A 270 -6.56 -17.99 8.12
CA GLU A 270 -5.96 -18.45 6.88
C GLU A 270 -4.89 -17.47 6.40
N LYS A 271 -3.89 -18.02 5.70
CA LYS A 271 -2.91 -17.17 5.00
C LYS A 271 -3.57 -16.54 3.78
N VAL A 272 -3.28 -15.27 3.58
CA VAL A 272 -3.67 -14.61 2.34
C VAL A 272 -2.75 -15.13 1.24
N TYR A 273 -3.38 -15.63 0.19
CA TYR A 273 -2.71 -16.12 -1.00
C TYR A 273 -3.35 -15.45 -2.23
N TYR A 274 -2.51 -14.93 -3.12
CA TYR A 274 -2.96 -14.43 -4.41
C TYR A 274 -2.44 -15.36 -5.50
N GLU A 275 -3.34 -15.95 -6.26
CA GLU A 275 -3.02 -16.81 -7.39
C GLU A 275 -2.32 -16.06 -8.52
N SER A 276 -2.55 -14.75 -8.58
CA SER A 276 -2.05 -13.87 -9.63
C SER A 276 -1.56 -12.55 -9.07
N TYR A 277 -0.35 -12.17 -9.45
CA TYR A 277 0.19 -10.83 -9.21
C TYR A 277 -0.69 -9.71 -9.77
N GLN A 278 -1.49 -10.02 -10.81
CA GLN A 278 -2.44 -9.09 -11.37
C GLN A 278 -3.45 -8.60 -10.34
N ASP A 279 -3.74 -9.42 -9.34
CA ASP A 279 -4.68 -9.10 -8.27
C ASP A 279 -4.16 -7.95 -7.41
N VAL A 280 -2.87 -7.94 -7.10
CA VAL A 280 -2.26 -6.85 -6.35
C VAL A 280 -2.29 -5.55 -7.16
N MET A 281 -2.04 -5.60 -8.47
CA MET A 281 -2.14 -4.43 -9.33
C MET A 281 -3.57 -3.88 -9.42
N ILE A 282 -4.59 -4.73 -9.36
CA ILE A 282 -6.00 -4.29 -9.28
C ILE A 282 -6.22 -3.49 -7.98
N LEU A 283 -5.75 -4.02 -6.84
CA LEU A 283 -5.89 -3.34 -5.55
C LEU A 283 -5.14 -1.99 -5.53
N VAL A 284 -3.90 -1.97 -6.01
CA VAL A 284 -3.07 -0.74 -6.07
C VAL A 284 -3.71 0.31 -6.97
N ASN A 285 -4.21 -0.08 -8.15
CA ASN A 285 -4.93 0.83 -9.03
C ASN A 285 -6.19 1.40 -8.39
N GLU A 286 -6.94 0.59 -7.66
CA GLU A 286 -8.17 1.04 -7.00
C GLU A 286 -7.88 1.98 -5.83
N ILE A 287 -6.86 1.68 -5.02
CA ILE A 287 -6.37 2.59 -3.96
C ILE A 287 -6.01 3.95 -4.56
N PHE A 288 -5.31 3.95 -5.69
CA PHE A 288 -4.91 5.18 -6.37
C PHE A 288 -6.10 5.97 -6.91
N ASP A 289 -7.10 5.30 -7.52
CA ASP A 289 -8.31 5.95 -8.03
C ASP A 289 -9.16 6.57 -6.91
N ILE A 290 -9.28 5.87 -5.80
CA ILE A 290 -9.94 6.38 -4.61
C ILE A 290 -9.20 7.62 -4.08
N TYR A 291 -7.87 7.56 -4.00
CA TYR A 291 -7.05 8.68 -3.53
C TYR A 291 -7.16 9.91 -4.45
N ALA A 292 -7.10 9.74 -5.75
CA ALA A 292 -7.25 10.83 -6.71
C ALA A 292 -8.62 11.54 -6.55
N GLU A 293 -9.68 10.79 -6.34
CA GLU A 293 -11.00 11.37 -6.08
C GLU A 293 -11.11 12.01 -4.69
N ILE A 294 -10.42 11.46 -3.68
CA ILE A 294 -10.30 12.10 -2.36
C ILE A 294 -9.63 13.47 -2.48
N LEU A 295 -8.49 13.57 -3.18
CA LEU A 295 -7.79 14.82 -3.39
C LEU A 295 -8.67 15.86 -4.08
N LYS A 296 -9.35 15.45 -5.14
CA LYS A 296 -10.26 16.31 -5.90
C LYS A 296 -11.39 16.83 -5.00
N ALA A 297 -12.09 15.94 -4.29
CA ALA A 297 -13.19 16.33 -3.40
C ALA A 297 -12.69 17.22 -2.25
N TRP A 298 -11.56 16.87 -1.62
CA TRP A 298 -10.96 17.64 -0.55
C TRP A 298 -10.58 19.06 -1.00
N SER A 299 -9.97 19.18 -2.20
CA SER A 299 -9.63 20.50 -2.78
C SER A 299 -10.85 21.37 -3.02
N ILE A 300 -11.98 20.80 -3.45
CA ILE A 300 -13.24 21.53 -3.63
C ILE A 300 -13.82 21.95 -2.28
N ASP A 301 -13.91 21.01 -1.35
CA ASP A 301 -14.58 21.21 -0.06
C ASP A 301 -13.80 22.15 0.88
N THR A 302 -12.46 22.23 0.73
CA THR A 302 -11.64 23.19 1.48
C THR A 302 -11.72 24.60 0.90
N LYS A 303 -11.72 24.75 -0.43
CA LYS A 303 -11.90 26.07 -1.07
C LYS A 303 -13.24 26.71 -0.75
N ASN A 304 -14.30 25.92 -0.58
CA ASN A 304 -15.63 26.42 -0.23
C ASN A 304 -15.76 26.84 1.24
N LYS A 305 -14.74 26.60 2.07
CA LYS A 305 -14.72 26.99 3.50
C LYS A 305 -13.87 28.23 3.80
N MET A 306 -13.08 28.69 2.81
CA MET A 306 -12.32 29.95 2.85
C MET A 306 -13.17 31.07 2.22
#